data_a7cbfbb7cc083bb332fe35fef94bd1fe
#
_entry.id   a7cbfbb7cc083bb332fe35fef94bd1fe
#
_cell.length_a   1.000
_cell.length_b   1.000
_cell.length_c   1.000
_cell.angle_alpha   90.00
_cell.angle_beta   90.00
_cell.angle_gamma   90.00
#
_symmetry.space_group_name_H-M   'P 1'
#
loop_
_entity.id
_entity.type
_entity.pdbx_description
1 polymer ?
#
loop_
_entity_poly.entity_id
_entity_poly.type
_entity_poly.pdbx_seq_one_letter_code
_entity_poly.pdbx_strand_id
1 'polypeptide(L)'
;TVLSKQDVIDSLGKSKDKFSSLAKKLPEVPVALQGGKDKEANTVIAELAEAIDDFCHTAALSALFPEVYSSIVIDGKSVTEFFEEFAPLAADFEQSLETKDTVTSGDLCEYEIAPRLELIAKAIEDGLKK
;
A
#
# COMPACT_ATOMS: atom_id res chain seq x y z
N THR A 1 25.04 -5.19 -10.52
CA THR A 1 23.73 -5.34 -11.16
C THR A 1 23.27 -3.98 -11.72
N VAL A 2 23.02 -3.93 -13.00
CA VAL A 2 22.54 -2.69 -13.64
C VAL A 2 21.01 -2.66 -13.55
N LEU A 3 20.50 -1.63 -12.87
CA LEU A 3 19.07 -1.40 -12.79
C LEU A 3 18.59 -0.78 -14.12
N SER A 4 17.62 -1.41 -14.77
CA SER A 4 17.04 -0.90 -15.99
C SER A 4 15.67 -0.29 -15.75
N LYS A 5 15.22 0.53 -16.70
CA LYS A 5 13.86 1.09 -16.67
C LYS A 5 12.82 -0.04 -16.60
N GLN A 6 13.07 -1.13 -17.35
CA GLN A 6 12.16 -2.28 -17.36
C GLN A 6 12.09 -2.97 -16.00
N ASP A 7 13.21 -3.05 -15.28
CA ASP A 7 13.22 -3.61 -13.92
C ASP A 7 12.32 -2.83 -12.98
N VAL A 8 12.35 -1.49 -13.09
CA VAL A 8 11.48 -0.62 -12.29
C VAL A 8 10.01 -0.84 -12.66
N ILE A 9 9.71 -0.89 -13.95
CA ILE A 9 8.34 -1.13 -14.45
C ILE A 9 7.80 -2.47 -13.95
N ASP A 10 8.62 -3.54 -14.03
CA ASP A 10 8.23 -4.86 -13.56
C ASP A 10 7.95 -4.87 -12.05
N SER A 11 8.78 -4.19 -11.28
CA SER A 11 8.59 -4.07 -9.83
C SER A 11 7.32 -3.31 -9.49
N LEU A 12 7.01 -2.24 -10.21
CA LEU A 12 5.77 -1.48 -10.04
C LEU A 12 4.55 -2.34 -10.35
N GLY A 13 4.61 -3.15 -11.41
CA GLY A 13 3.54 -4.08 -11.75
C GLY A 13 3.26 -5.09 -10.64
N LYS A 14 4.32 -5.61 -10.01
CA LYS A 14 4.18 -6.52 -8.85
C LYS A 14 3.56 -5.81 -7.66
N SER A 15 3.97 -4.57 -7.39
CA SER A 15 3.39 -3.77 -6.31
C SER A 15 1.91 -3.51 -6.54
N LYS A 16 1.53 -3.19 -7.78
CA LYS A 16 0.13 -2.98 -8.15
C LYS A 16 -0.72 -4.20 -7.81
N ASP A 17 -0.29 -5.38 -8.23
CA ASP A 17 -1.03 -6.63 -7.96
C ASP A 17 -1.14 -6.89 -6.47
N LYS A 18 -0.06 -6.64 -5.73
CA LYS A 18 -0.04 -6.85 -4.29
C LYS A 18 -0.99 -5.90 -3.57
N PHE A 19 -0.99 -4.61 -3.92
CA PHE A 19 -1.92 -3.65 -3.33
C PHE A 19 -3.38 -3.97 -3.65
N SER A 20 -3.68 -4.39 -4.87
CA SER A 20 -5.04 -4.80 -5.24
C SER A 20 -5.51 -5.99 -4.40
N SER A 21 -4.64 -6.97 -4.19
CA SER A 21 -4.94 -8.15 -3.37
C SER A 21 -5.16 -7.75 -1.92
N LEU A 22 -4.28 -6.89 -1.37
CA LEU A 22 -4.37 -6.44 0.02
C LEU A 22 -5.61 -5.60 0.27
N ALA A 23 -6.02 -4.76 -0.68
CA ALA A 23 -7.23 -3.97 -0.55
C ALA A 23 -8.46 -4.85 -0.33
N LYS A 24 -8.46 -6.06 -0.92
CA LYS A 24 -9.54 -7.03 -0.73
C LYS A 24 -9.44 -7.78 0.59
N LYS A 25 -8.24 -7.97 1.10
CA LYS A 25 -7.98 -8.71 2.36
C LYS A 25 -8.15 -7.86 3.61
N LEU A 26 -7.85 -6.56 3.53
CA LEU A 26 -7.85 -5.69 4.70
C LEU A 26 -9.18 -5.65 5.46
N PRO A 27 -10.36 -5.61 4.79
CA PRO A 27 -11.62 -5.64 5.53
C PRO A 27 -11.85 -6.91 6.35
N GLU A 28 -11.11 -7.98 6.06
CA GLU A 28 -11.21 -9.23 6.80
C GLU A 28 -10.38 -9.22 8.10
N VAL A 29 -9.42 -8.29 8.23
CA VAL A 29 -8.54 -8.20 9.40
C VAL A 29 -9.33 -8.00 10.70
N PRO A 30 -10.25 -7.00 10.81
CA PRO A 30 -11.00 -6.84 12.05
C PRO A 30 -11.89 -8.05 12.37
N VAL A 31 -12.44 -8.70 11.35
CA VAL A 31 -13.24 -9.93 11.55
C VAL A 31 -12.37 -11.04 12.12
N ALA A 32 -11.17 -11.21 11.60
CA ALA A 32 -10.22 -12.20 12.10
C ALA A 32 -9.81 -11.92 13.55
N LEU A 33 -9.55 -10.65 13.88
CA LEU A 33 -9.18 -10.24 15.24
C LEU A 33 -10.31 -10.51 16.24
N GLN A 34 -11.55 -10.19 15.87
CA GLN A 34 -12.72 -10.42 16.69
C GLN A 34 -12.99 -11.91 16.90
N GLY A 35 -12.68 -12.72 15.90
CA GLY A 35 -12.85 -14.17 15.94
C GLY A 35 -11.70 -14.92 16.61
N GLY A 36 -10.70 -14.21 17.15
CA GLY A 36 -9.55 -14.85 17.77
C GLY A 36 -8.51 -15.40 16.79
N LYS A 37 -8.63 -15.06 15.51
CA LYS A 37 -7.71 -15.52 14.47
C LYS A 37 -6.56 -14.50 14.25
N ASP A 38 -5.88 -14.18 15.34
CA ASP A 38 -4.82 -13.16 15.35
C ASP A 38 -3.70 -13.47 14.35
N LYS A 39 -3.40 -14.74 14.16
CA LYS A 39 -2.34 -15.16 13.24
C LYS A 39 -2.66 -14.80 11.79
N GLU A 40 -3.91 -15.00 11.37
CA GLU A 40 -4.35 -14.62 10.02
C GLU A 40 -4.30 -13.11 9.83
N ALA A 41 -4.79 -12.37 10.83
CA ALA A 41 -4.75 -10.92 10.81
C ALA A 41 -3.32 -10.40 10.72
N ASN A 42 -2.42 -10.95 11.53
CA ASN A 42 -1.01 -10.53 11.57
C ASN A 42 -0.31 -10.84 10.24
N THR A 43 -0.69 -11.91 9.55
CA THR A 43 -0.13 -12.24 8.23
C THR A 43 -0.48 -11.15 7.22
N VAL A 44 -1.73 -10.71 7.18
CA VAL A 44 -2.16 -9.65 6.26
C VAL A 44 -1.47 -8.32 6.59
N ILE A 45 -1.35 -8.00 7.88
CA ILE A 45 -0.69 -6.78 8.34
C ILE A 45 0.79 -6.78 7.93
N ALA A 46 1.47 -7.91 8.09
CA ALA A 46 2.86 -8.06 7.68
C ALA A 46 3.02 -7.92 6.17
N GLU A 47 2.10 -8.49 5.39
CA GLU A 47 2.11 -8.35 3.93
C GLU A 47 1.93 -6.88 3.52
N LEU A 48 1.06 -6.15 4.21
CA LEU A 48 0.84 -4.73 3.96
C LEU A 48 2.12 -3.92 4.20
N ALA A 49 2.78 -4.14 5.33
CA ALA A 49 4.02 -3.44 5.66
C ALA A 49 5.10 -3.71 4.61
N GLU A 50 5.25 -4.96 4.21
CA GLU A 50 6.21 -5.36 3.19
C GLU A 50 5.90 -4.73 1.84
N ALA A 51 4.63 -4.72 1.45
CA ALA A 51 4.21 -4.13 0.17
C ALA A 51 4.50 -2.63 0.12
N ILE A 52 4.26 -1.92 1.21
CA ILE A 52 4.54 -0.48 1.31
C ILE A 52 6.05 -0.23 1.22
N ASP A 53 6.85 -1.00 1.97
CA ASP A 53 8.31 -0.87 1.92
C ASP A 53 8.86 -1.13 0.52
N ASP A 54 8.41 -2.19 -0.13
CA ASP A 54 8.83 -2.55 -1.49
C ASP A 54 8.46 -1.45 -2.47
N PHE A 55 7.25 -0.91 -2.36
CA PHE A 55 6.81 0.16 -3.25
C PHE A 55 7.61 1.44 -3.02
N CYS A 56 7.85 1.82 -1.78
CA CYS A 56 8.63 3.01 -1.46
C CYS A 56 10.08 2.88 -1.98
N HIS A 57 10.66 1.70 -1.85
CA HIS A 57 11.99 1.42 -2.38
C HIS A 57 12.01 1.53 -3.92
N THR A 58 11.02 0.94 -4.58
CA THR A 58 10.90 1.00 -6.04
C THR A 58 10.64 2.43 -6.51
N ALA A 59 9.81 3.18 -5.78
CA ALA A 59 9.53 4.58 -6.12
C ALA A 59 10.81 5.43 -6.02
N ALA A 60 11.63 5.19 -5.00
CA ALA A 60 12.91 5.88 -4.86
C ALA A 60 13.84 5.57 -6.04
N LEU A 61 13.89 4.30 -6.47
CA LEU A 61 14.67 3.91 -7.64
C LEU A 61 14.11 4.51 -8.93
N SER A 62 12.78 4.66 -9.03
CA SER A 62 12.15 5.22 -10.24
C SER A 62 12.51 6.68 -10.45
N ALA A 63 13.01 7.36 -9.41
CA ALA A 63 13.48 8.74 -9.55
C ALA A 63 14.68 8.84 -10.51
N LEU A 64 15.41 7.73 -10.74
CA LEU A 64 16.46 7.64 -11.75
C LEU A 64 15.89 7.66 -13.18
N PHE A 65 14.60 7.42 -13.31
CA PHE A 65 13.88 7.41 -14.59
C PHE A 65 12.69 8.37 -14.48
N PRO A 66 12.92 9.69 -14.63
CA PRO A 66 11.87 10.69 -14.40
C PRO A 66 10.58 10.46 -15.19
N GLU A 67 10.68 9.86 -16.36
CA GLU A 67 9.52 9.51 -17.20
C GLU A 67 8.58 8.53 -16.48
N VAL A 68 9.16 7.57 -15.76
CA VAL A 68 8.40 6.58 -15.00
C VAL A 68 7.84 7.20 -13.72
N TYR A 69 8.71 7.90 -12.98
CA TYR A 69 8.32 8.51 -11.70
C TYR A 69 7.19 9.52 -11.88
N SER A 70 7.31 10.41 -12.87
CA SER A 70 6.31 11.44 -13.10
C SER A 70 5.00 10.91 -13.67
N SER A 71 5.00 9.67 -14.22
CA SER A 71 3.78 9.06 -14.74
C SER A 71 2.87 8.54 -13.63
N ILE A 72 3.40 8.37 -12.41
CA ILE A 72 2.62 7.85 -11.28
C ILE A 72 2.10 9.01 -10.46
N VAL A 73 0.79 9.27 -10.62
CA VAL A 73 0.08 10.32 -9.88
C VAL A 73 -1.06 9.62 -9.13
N ILE A 74 -1.04 9.69 -7.81
CA ILE A 74 -2.01 9.02 -6.95
C ILE A 74 -3.01 10.06 -6.44
N ASP A 75 -4.25 9.97 -6.92
CA ASP A 75 -5.33 10.88 -6.53
C ASP A 75 -4.92 12.36 -6.72
N GLY A 76 -4.25 12.66 -7.85
CA GLY A 76 -3.81 14.02 -8.16
C GLY A 76 -2.57 14.47 -7.41
N LYS A 77 -1.88 13.56 -6.71
CA LYS A 77 -0.70 13.87 -5.89
C LYS A 77 0.50 13.07 -6.34
N SER A 78 1.69 13.60 -6.09
CA SER A 78 2.91 12.82 -6.31
C SER A 78 2.98 11.67 -5.31
N VAL A 79 3.83 10.69 -5.59
CA VAL A 79 4.05 9.55 -4.67
C VAL A 79 4.44 10.06 -3.28
N THR A 80 5.37 11.01 -3.22
CA THR A 80 5.85 11.57 -1.95
C THR A 80 4.73 12.24 -1.17
N GLU A 81 3.95 13.10 -1.81
CA GLU A 81 2.83 13.79 -1.17
C GLU A 81 1.79 12.80 -0.64
N PHE A 82 1.48 11.79 -1.44
CA PHE A 82 0.48 10.79 -1.05
C PHE A 82 0.91 10.04 0.20
N PHE A 83 2.17 9.59 0.27
CA PHE A 83 2.66 8.84 1.41
C PHE A 83 2.89 9.72 2.64
N GLU A 84 3.15 11.00 2.50
CA GLU A 84 3.17 11.93 3.63
C GLU A 84 1.81 12.00 4.30
N GLU A 85 0.73 11.98 3.52
CA GLU A 85 -0.63 11.96 4.06
C GLU A 85 -1.05 10.59 4.57
N PHE A 86 -0.49 9.53 4.00
CA PHE A 86 -0.77 8.16 4.40
C PHE A 86 -0.12 7.79 5.75
N ALA A 87 1.05 8.33 6.02
CA ALA A 87 1.83 7.97 7.21
C ALA A 87 1.05 8.11 8.54
N PRO A 88 0.29 9.21 8.79
CA PRO A 88 -0.52 9.29 10.01
C PRO A 88 -1.58 8.21 10.12
N LEU A 89 -2.18 7.81 8.99
CA LEU A 89 -3.18 6.74 8.99
C LEU A 89 -2.57 5.40 9.33
N ALA A 90 -1.38 5.13 8.80
CA ALA A 90 -0.64 3.90 9.11
C ALA A 90 -0.26 3.86 10.59
N ALA A 91 0.16 4.99 11.16
CA ALA A 91 0.50 5.10 12.58
C ALA A 91 -0.72 4.87 13.45
N ASP A 92 -1.87 5.44 13.10
CA ASP A 92 -3.12 5.26 13.83
C ASP A 92 -3.58 3.81 13.78
N PHE A 93 -3.42 3.17 12.62
CA PHE A 93 -3.75 1.75 12.46
C PHE A 93 -2.88 0.88 13.37
N GLU A 94 -1.57 1.11 13.34
CA GLU A 94 -0.63 0.38 14.19
C GLU A 94 -0.99 0.55 15.67
N GLN A 95 -1.28 1.77 16.12
CA GLN A 95 -1.68 2.06 17.49
C GLN A 95 -2.98 1.32 17.86
N SER A 96 -3.96 1.31 16.96
CA SER A 96 -5.23 0.61 17.23
C SER A 96 -5.03 -0.89 17.38
N LEU A 97 -4.06 -1.47 16.67
CA LEU A 97 -3.72 -2.87 16.82
C LEU A 97 -3.05 -3.15 18.16
N GLU A 98 -2.14 -2.28 18.59
CA GLU A 98 -1.46 -2.41 19.89
C GLU A 98 -2.42 -2.31 21.05
N THR A 99 -3.40 -1.43 20.97
CA THR A 99 -4.41 -1.24 22.01
C THR A 99 -5.59 -2.20 21.90
N LYS A 100 -5.58 -3.06 20.88
CA LYS A 100 -6.66 -4.01 20.58
C LYS A 100 -8.01 -3.35 20.36
N ASP A 101 -7.98 -2.15 19.81
CA ASP A 101 -9.19 -1.39 19.46
C ASP A 101 -9.68 -1.86 18.08
N THR A 102 -10.44 -2.96 18.05
CA THR A 102 -10.90 -3.58 16.81
C THR A 102 -11.87 -2.70 16.03
N VAL A 103 -12.59 -1.80 16.69
CA VAL A 103 -13.49 -0.87 16.00
C VAL A 103 -12.70 0.12 15.16
N THR A 104 -11.70 0.77 15.78
CA THR A 104 -10.84 1.71 15.08
C THR A 104 -10.03 1.02 13.98
N SER A 105 -9.47 -0.17 14.26
CA SER A 105 -8.74 -0.96 13.26
C SER A 105 -9.62 -1.28 12.06
N GLY A 106 -10.87 -1.68 12.31
CA GLY A 106 -11.82 -2.00 11.26
C GLY A 106 -12.19 -0.81 10.40
N ASP A 107 -12.46 0.33 11.04
CA ASP A 107 -12.80 1.56 10.32
C ASP A 107 -11.63 2.03 9.46
N LEU A 108 -10.41 1.99 9.98
CA LEU A 108 -9.22 2.38 9.23
C LEU A 108 -8.99 1.44 8.04
N CYS A 109 -9.12 0.13 8.23
CA CYS A 109 -8.95 -0.84 7.15
C CYS A 109 -9.95 -0.62 6.04
N GLU A 110 -11.23 -0.46 6.39
CA GLU A 110 -12.32 -0.41 5.41
C GLU A 110 -12.44 0.94 4.72
N TYR A 111 -12.37 2.03 5.47
CA TYR A 111 -12.68 3.37 4.97
C TYR A 111 -11.48 4.21 4.61
N GLU A 112 -10.31 3.90 5.16
CA GLU A 112 -9.11 4.72 4.94
C GLU A 112 -8.02 3.99 4.18
N ILE A 113 -7.62 2.81 4.66
CA ILE A 113 -6.47 2.11 4.10
C ILE A 113 -6.80 1.39 2.79
N ALA A 114 -7.83 0.54 2.78
CA ALA A 114 -8.17 -0.23 1.59
C ALA A 114 -8.47 0.66 0.37
N PRO A 115 -9.26 1.74 0.48
CA PRO A 115 -9.48 2.63 -0.66
C PRO A 115 -8.19 3.28 -1.17
N ARG A 116 -7.26 3.62 -0.27
CA ARG A 116 -5.98 4.21 -0.67
C ARG A 116 -5.09 3.22 -1.39
N LEU A 117 -5.11 1.95 -1.00
CA LEU A 117 -4.37 0.91 -1.72
C LEU A 117 -4.91 0.73 -3.14
N GLU A 118 -6.22 0.81 -3.31
CA GLU A 118 -6.84 0.77 -4.64
C GLU A 118 -6.42 1.96 -5.49
N LEU A 119 -6.32 3.15 -4.88
CA LEU A 119 -5.84 4.35 -5.57
C LEU A 119 -4.39 4.18 -6.03
N ILE A 120 -3.54 3.61 -5.18
CA ILE A 120 -2.14 3.34 -5.54
C ILE A 120 -2.08 2.36 -6.71
N ALA A 121 -2.83 1.26 -6.63
CA ALA A 121 -2.83 0.24 -7.68
C ALA A 121 -3.30 0.84 -9.02
N LYS A 122 -4.35 1.65 -8.99
CA LYS A 122 -4.88 2.31 -10.18
C LYS A 122 -3.87 3.29 -10.76
N ALA A 123 -3.20 4.05 -9.91
CA ALA A 123 -2.20 5.03 -10.36
C ALA A 123 -1.02 4.33 -11.05
N ILE A 124 -0.57 3.20 -10.51
CA ILE A 124 0.48 2.41 -11.13
C ILE A 124 0.03 1.89 -12.49
N GLU A 125 -1.17 1.32 -12.55
CA GLU A 125 -1.73 0.81 -13.81
C GLU A 125 -1.80 1.90 -14.87
N ASP A 126 -2.36 3.06 -14.52
CA ASP A 126 -2.48 4.18 -15.44
C ASP A 126 -1.10 4.71 -15.88
N GLY A 127 -0.16 4.78 -14.95
CA GLY A 127 1.21 5.21 -15.23
C GLY A 127 1.94 4.27 -16.19
N LEU A 128 1.76 2.97 -16.03
CA LEU A 128 2.43 1.99 -16.88
C LEU A 128 1.86 1.92 -18.30
N LYS A 129 0.65 2.43 -18.51
CA LYS A 129 0.04 2.49 -19.84
C LYS A 129 0.55 3.63 -20.70
N LYS A 130 1.27 4.58 -20.10
CA LYS A 130 1.80 5.74 -20.85
C LYS A 130 3.18 5.42 -21.52
#